data_d881cad8d792ef5500cf80fe48202c5e
#
_entry.id   d881cad8d792ef5500cf80fe48202c5e
#
_cell.length_a   1.000
_cell.length_b   1.000
_cell.length_c   1.000
_cell.angle_alpha   90.00
_cell.angle_beta   90.00
_cell.angle_gamma   90.00
#
_symmetry.space_group_name_H-M   'P 1'
#
loop_
_entity.id
_entity.type
_entity.pdbx_description
1 polymer ?
#
loop_
_entity_poly.entity_id
_entity_poly.type
_entity_poly.pdbx_seq_one_letter_code
_entity_poly.pdbx_strand_id
1 'polypeptide(L)'
;MNSEDMAILSFYEEKATVSDKSEVFLVQHRETGRFYIKKHLSIYDRELYTSLKDMNIPGIPRIYHIAEDGNRLIVIEEYINGTPLSSFISEHGPFSACDAADIISNLCDILSVLHSCTPPIIHRDIKTSNIIISSDMQVTLIDFNASKKFDSGKNYDTCLMGTAEYAAPEQFGFSQSDARTDIYALGILLNILITGCFPKDVLCSGSAARVVTKCTQMDP
;
A
#
# COMPACT_ATOMS: atom_id res chain seq x y z
N MET A 1 -25.45 -5.85 6.24
CA MET A 1 -25.43 -5.16 4.92
C MET A 1 -26.84 -4.68 4.58
N ASN A 2 -27.01 -3.49 4.03
CA ASN A 2 -28.32 -2.97 3.59
C ASN A 2 -28.72 -3.50 2.20
N SER A 3 -29.98 -3.29 1.77
CA SER A 3 -30.50 -3.81 0.50
C SER A 3 -29.83 -3.18 -0.73
N GLU A 4 -29.40 -1.92 -0.64
CA GLU A 4 -28.71 -1.19 -1.71
C GLU A 4 -27.32 -1.76 -1.95
N ASP A 5 -26.53 -1.95 -0.88
CA ASP A 5 -25.21 -2.57 -0.96
C ASP A 5 -25.29 -4.00 -1.53
N MET A 6 -26.29 -4.79 -1.11
CA MET A 6 -26.52 -6.14 -1.66
C MET A 6 -26.78 -6.10 -3.16
N ALA A 7 -27.62 -5.17 -3.62
CA ALA A 7 -27.92 -5.00 -5.03
C ALA A 7 -26.66 -4.62 -5.82
N ILE A 8 -25.88 -3.63 -5.35
CA ILE A 8 -24.63 -3.21 -6.01
C ILE A 8 -23.62 -4.36 -6.06
N LEU A 9 -23.38 -5.04 -4.95
CA LEU A 9 -22.41 -6.13 -4.88
C LEU A 9 -22.81 -7.34 -5.73
N SER A 10 -24.10 -7.56 -6.00
CA SER A 10 -24.61 -8.65 -6.86
C SER A 10 -24.17 -8.52 -8.33
N PHE A 11 -23.75 -7.32 -8.77
CA PHE A 11 -23.18 -7.12 -10.10
C PHE A 11 -21.73 -7.60 -10.24
N TYR A 12 -21.03 -7.87 -9.13
CA TYR A 12 -19.62 -8.28 -9.13
C TYR A 12 -19.49 -9.79 -8.93
N GLU A 13 -19.17 -10.50 -9.99
CA GLU A 13 -19.01 -11.96 -10.00
C GLU A 13 -17.55 -12.33 -9.72
N GLU A 14 -17.29 -13.17 -8.71
CA GLU A 14 -15.96 -13.64 -8.39
C GLU A 14 -15.44 -14.58 -9.49
N LYS A 15 -14.24 -14.31 -9.99
CA LYS A 15 -13.58 -15.05 -11.07
C LYS A 15 -12.37 -15.84 -10.58
N ALA A 16 -11.61 -15.27 -9.64
CA ALA A 16 -10.44 -15.92 -9.06
C ALA A 16 -10.15 -15.38 -7.66
N THR A 17 -9.52 -16.21 -6.84
CA THR A 17 -8.92 -15.76 -5.58
C THR A 17 -7.52 -15.23 -5.86
N VAL A 18 -7.25 -14.00 -5.44
CA VAL A 18 -5.92 -13.38 -5.54
C VAL A 18 -5.10 -13.74 -4.29
N SER A 19 -5.73 -13.73 -3.11
CA SER A 19 -5.13 -14.12 -1.85
C SER A 19 -6.17 -14.72 -0.92
N ASP A 20 -6.04 -16.01 -0.61
CA ASP A 20 -6.92 -16.70 0.35
C ASP A 20 -6.75 -16.14 1.77
N LYS A 21 -5.50 -15.88 2.18
CA LYS A 21 -5.19 -15.39 3.52
C LYS A 21 -5.78 -13.99 3.80
N SER A 22 -5.86 -13.15 2.77
CA SER A 22 -6.34 -11.77 2.87
C SER A 22 -7.77 -11.60 2.34
N GLU A 23 -8.44 -12.69 1.94
CA GLU A 23 -9.79 -12.68 1.36
C GLU A 23 -9.92 -11.62 0.23
N VAL A 24 -8.98 -11.68 -0.74
CA VAL A 24 -8.91 -10.78 -1.90
C VAL A 24 -9.28 -11.55 -3.16
N PHE A 25 -10.24 -11.04 -3.91
CA PHE A 25 -10.82 -11.68 -5.07
C PHE A 25 -10.75 -10.78 -6.31
N LEU A 26 -10.41 -11.38 -7.45
CA LEU A 26 -10.65 -10.79 -8.75
C LEU A 26 -12.14 -10.97 -9.08
N VAL A 27 -12.83 -9.87 -9.34
CA VAL A 27 -14.26 -9.87 -9.69
C VAL A 27 -14.49 -9.20 -11.03
N GLN A 28 -15.56 -9.62 -11.73
CA GLN A 28 -15.98 -9.02 -12.99
C GLN A 28 -17.37 -8.42 -12.85
N HIS A 29 -17.53 -7.18 -13.26
CA HIS A 29 -18.85 -6.52 -13.29
C HIS A 29 -19.66 -7.07 -14.43
N ARG A 30 -20.84 -7.64 -14.15
CA ARG A 30 -21.67 -8.39 -15.11
C ARG A 30 -22.12 -7.60 -16.33
N GLU A 31 -22.44 -6.31 -16.15
CA GLU A 31 -22.92 -5.48 -17.25
C GLU A 31 -21.80 -4.90 -18.11
N THR A 32 -20.70 -4.46 -17.47
CA THR A 32 -19.62 -3.75 -18.17
C THR A 32 -18.51 -4.68 -18.64
N GLY A 33 -18.42 -5.89 -18.07
CA GLY A 33 -17.35 -6.85 -18.31
C GLY A 33 -15.98 -6.43 -17.72
N ARG A 34 -15.91 -5.29 -17.03
CA ARG A 34 -14.67 -4.79 -16.43
C ARG A 34 -14.29 -5.58 -15.18
N PHE A 35 -12.97 -5.71 -14.96
CA PHE A 35 -12.42 -6.36 -13.78
C PHE A 35 -12.17 -5.37 -12.64
N TYR A 36 -12.32 -5.86 -11.41
CA TYR A 36 -12.12 -5.13 -10.16
C TYR A 36 -11.51 -6.06 -9.12
N ILE A 37 -11.01 -5.49 -8.03
CA ILE A 37 -10.60 -6.23 -6.83
C ILE A 37 -11.69 -6.06 -5.77
N LYS A 38 -12.11 -7.17 -5.18
CA LYS A 38 -13.00 -7.22 -4.03
C LYS A 38 -12.21 -7.70 -2.82
N LYS A 39 -12.23 -6.93 -1.75
CA LYS A 39 -11.57 -7.26 -0.48
C LYS A 39 -12.60 -7.44 0.62
N HIS A 40 -12.38 -8.41 1.51
CA HIS A 40 -13.11 -8.56 2.76
C HIS A 40 -12.15 -8.29 3.92
N LEU A 41 -12.35 -7.18 4.62
CA LEU A 41 -11.47 -6.72 5.68
C LEU A 41 -12.13 -6.96 7.04
N SER A 42 -11.47 -7.71 7.91
CA SER A 42 -11.91 -7.95 9.29
C SER A 42 -11.36 -6.93 10.28
N ILE A 43 -10.23 -6.30 9.96
CA ILE A 43 -9.66 -5.16 10.68
C ILE A 43 -9.65 -4.00 9.69
N TYR A 44 -10.34 -2.92 9.98
CA TYR A 44 -10.47 -1.80 9.07
C TYR A 44 -10.80 -0.47 9.79
N ASP A 45 -10.48 0.62 9.12
CA ASP A 45 -10.96 1.97 9.45
C ASP A 45 -11.89 2.43 8.31
N ARG A 46 -13.22 2.42 8.56
CA ARG A 46 -14.21 2.80 7.55
C ARG A 46 -14.06 4.26 7.11
N GLU A 47 -13.72 5.17 8.03
CA GLU A 47 -13.55 6.58 7.71
C GLU A 47 -12.34 6.82 6.80
N LEU A 48 -11.28 6.04 6.99
CA LEU A 48 -10.11 6.04 6.11
C LEU A 48 -10.52 5.64 4.69
N TYR A 49 -11.19 4.49 4.53
CA TYR A 49 -11.62 4.00 3.21
C TYR A 49 -12.61 4.96 2.53
N THR A 50 -13.52 5.58 3.28
CA THR A 50 -14.42 6.61 2.76
C THR A 50 -13.63 7.82 2.25
N SER A 51 -12.65 8.29 3.01
CA SER A 51 -11.79 9.39 2.60
C SER A 51 -10.99 9.07 1.34
N LEU A 52 -10.38 7.87 1.25
CA LEU A 52 -9.64 7.43 0.06
C LEU A 52 -10.55 7.35 -1.18
N LYS A 53 -11.80 6.88 -1.01
CA LYS A 53 -12.79 6.83 -2.09
C LYS A 53 -13.11 8.23 -2.64
N ASP A 54 -13.26 9.21 -1.77
CA ASP A 54 -13.67 10.56 -2.14
C ASP A 54 -12.54 11.38 -2.77
N MET A 55 -11.28 11.09 -2.39
CA MET A 55 -10.11 11.87 -2.83
C MET A 55 -9.66 11.58 -4.26
N ASN A 56 -9.89 10.38 -4.81
CA ASN A 56 -9.43 9.98 -6.15
C ASN A 56 -7.95 10.34 -6.42
N ILE A 57 -7.05 9.84 -5.58
CA ILE A 57 -5.60 10.16 -5.63
C ILE A 57 -4.94 9.39 -6.78
N PRO A 58 -4.18 10.05 -7.69
CA PRO A 58 -3.38 9.36 -8.69
C PRO A 58 -2.34 8.43 -8.05
N GLY A 59 -2.12 7.25 -8.65
CA GLY A 59 -1.13 6.29 -8.15
C GLY A 59 -1.60 5.38 -7.02
N ILE A 60 -2.91 5.45 -6.66
CA ILE A 60 -3.56 4.43 -5.82
C ILE A 60 -4.82 3.91 -6.52
N PRO A 61 -5.27 2.65 -6.23
CA PRO A 61 -6.49 2.12 -6.83
C PRO A 61 -7.70 2.96 -6.45
N ARG A 62 -8.53 3.31 -7.43
CA ARG A 62 -9.80 3.98 -7.17
C ARG A 62 -10.74 3.03 -6.43
N ILE A 63 -11.38 3.51 -5.36
CA ILE A 63 -12.40 2.77 -4.64
C ILE A 63 -13.78 3.09 -5.25
N TYR A 64 -14.48 2.05 -5.70
CA TYR A 64 -15.80 2.19 -6.33
C TYR A 64 -16.95 2.01 -5.34
N HIS A 65 -16.83 1.04 -4.43
CA HIS A 65 -17.86 0.77 -3.45
C HIS A 65 -17.30 0.30 -2.12
N ILE A 66 -17.98 0.65 -1.02
CA ILE A 66 -17.66 0.26 0.34
C ILE A 66 -18.97 -0.16 1.01
N ALA A 67 -19.02 -1.36 1.57
CA ALA A 67 -20.17 -1.88 2.29
C ALA A 67 -19.75 -2.58 3.57
N GLU A 68 -20.60 -2.53 4.61
CA GLU A 68 -20.37 -3.28 5.84
C GLU A 68 -21.27 -4.52 5.87
N ASP A 69 -20.68 -5.67 6.17
CA ASP A 69 -21.40 -6.93 6.37
C ASP A 69 -20.96 -7.57 7.71
N GLY A 70 -21.80 -7.41 8.70
CA GLY A 70 -21.47 -7.77 10.08
C GLY A 70 -20.26 -6.99 10.58
N ASN A 71 -19.19 -7.70 10.92
CA ASN A 71 -17.92 -7.12 11.40
C ASN A 71 -16.86 -7.00 10.29
N ARG A 72 -17.26 -7.04 9.03
CA ARG A 72 -16.35 -6.96 7.87
C ARG A 72 -16.68 -5.77 7.01
N LEU A 73 -15.64 -5.15 6.45
CA LEU A 73 -15.75 -4.17 5.38
C LEU A 73 -15.51 -4.86 4.05
N ILE A 74 -16.46 -4.71 3.12
CA ILE A 74 -16.30 -5.11 1.73
C ILE A 74 -15.90 -3.88 0.92
N VAL A 75 -14.80 -3.97 0.21
CA VAL A 75 -14.29 -2.89 -0.64
C VAL A 75 -14.21 -3.40 -2.08
N ILE A 76 -14.79 -2.64 -3.01
CA ILE A 76 -14.60 -2.83 -4.46
C ILE A 76 -13.65 -1.73 -4.93
N GLU A 77 -12.48 -2.13 -5.40
CA GLU A 77 -11.46 -1.21 -5.89
C GLU A 77 -11.02 -1.54 -7.32
N GLU A 78 -10.34 -0.62 -7.94
CA GLU A 78 -9.79 -0.75 -9.28
C GLU A 78 -8.86 -1.96 -9.40
N TYR A 79 -9.02 -2.73 -10.48
CA TYR A 79 -8.03 -3.72 -10.87
C TYR A 79 -6.88 -3.03 -11.60
N ILE A 80 -5.70 -3.06 -11.02
CA ILE A 80 -4.48 -2.49 -11.62
C ILE A 80 -3.82 -3.55 -12.51
N ASN A 81 -3.75 -3.25 -13.80
CA ASN A 81 -3.07 -4.13 -14.75
C ASN A 81 -1.56 -3.90 -14.70
N GLY A 82 -0.83 -4.84 -14.16
CA GLY A 82 0.62 -4.73 -13.99
C GLY A 82 1.19 -5.90 -13.18
N THR A 83 2.47 -5.80 -12.85
CA THR A 83 3.21 -6.81 -12.10
C THR A 83 3.63 -6.24 -10.73
N PRO A 84 3.39 -6.95 -9.60
CA PRO A 84 3.96 -6.55 -8.33
C PRO A 84 5.49 -6.46 -8.40
N LEU A 85 6.09 -5.44 -7.77
CA LEU A 85 7.55 -5.27 -7.77
C LEU A 85 8.30 -6.50 -7.23
N SER A 86 7.72 -7.23 -6.28
CA SER A 86 8.29 -8.47 -5.77
C SER A 86 8.44 -9.53 -6.86
N SER A 87 7.42 -9.71 -7.70
CA SER A 87 7.44 -10.65 -8.83
C SER A 87 8.40 -10.17 -9.90
N PHE A 88 8.36 -8.88 -10.23
CA PHE A 88 9.26 -8.29 -11.24
C PHE A 88 10.74 -8.50 -10.87
N ILE A 89 11.13 -8.19 -9.62
CA ILE A 89 12.51 -8.39 -9.14
C ILE A 89 12.90 -9.88 -9.16
N SER A 90 11.97 -10.77 -8.80
CA SER A 90 12.22 -12.22 -8.83
C SER A 90 12.48 -12.75 -10.25
N GLU A 91 11.79 -12.20 -11.25
CA GLU A 91 11.86 -12.65 -12.64
C GLU A 91 13.00 -11.99 -13.44
N HIS A 92 13.27 -10.70 -13.19
CA HIS A 92 14.16 -9.88 -13.99
C HIS A 92 15.43 -9.42 -13.24
N GLY A 93 15.47 -9.62 -11.93
CA GLY A 93 16.53 -9.10 -11.06
C GLY A 93 16.30 -7.65 -10.62
N PRO A 94 17.28 -7.07 -9.89
CA PRO A 94 17.23 -5.70 -9.41
C PRO A 94 17.20 -4.65 -10.52
N PHE A 95 16.69 -3.47 -10.21
CA PHE A 95 16.65 -2.32 -11.11
C PHE A 95 18.00 -1.59 -11.19
N SER A 96 18.21 -0.83 -12.25
CA SER A 96 19.27 0.17 -12.27
C SER A 96 19.01 1.22 -11.18
N ALA A 97 20.07 1.91 -10.72
CA ALA A 97 19.90 2.97 -9.73
C ALA A 97 19.02 4.14 -10.23
N CYS A 98 18.96 4.35 -11.55
CA CYS A 98 18.11 5.37 -12.17
C CYS A 98 16.64 4.95 -12.10
N ASP A 99 16.32 3.75 -12.59
CA ASP A 99 14.94 3.25 -12.56
C ASP A 99 14.40 3.11 -11.13
N ALA A 100 15.26 2.66 -10.20
CA ALA A 100 14.91 2.60 -8.79
C ALA A 100 14.60 4.00 -8.22
N ALA A 101 15.38 5.02 -8.59
CA ALA A 101 15.13 6.40 -8.17
C ALA A 101 13.81 6.95 -8.73
N ASP A 102 13.48 6.62 -10.00
CA ASP A 102 12.22 7.02 -10.62
C ASP A 102 11.02 6.37 -9.93
N ILE A 103 11.11 5.08 -9.61
CA ILE A 103 10.06 4.37 -8.84
C ILE A 103 9.86 5.03 -7.47
N ILE A 104 10.94 5.29 -6.74
CA ILE A 104 10.87 5.94 -5.42
C ILE A 104 10.32 7.36 -5.53
N SER A 105 10.68 8.12 -6.56
CA SER A 105 10.14 9.47 -6.79
C SER A 105 8.63 9.44 -6.98
N ASN A 106 8.11 8.52 -7.82
CA ASN A 106 6.67 8.34 -7.99
C ASN A 106 5.96 7.99 -6.66
N LEU A 107 6.56 7.13 -5.84
CA LEU A 107 6.03 6.80 -4.52
C LEU A 107 6.05 8.01 -3.57
N CYS A 108 7.10 8.84 -3.61
CA CYS A 108 7.16 10.08 -2.84
C CYS A 108 6.02 11.05 -3.24
N ASP A 109 5.69 11.15 -4.53
CA ASP A 109 4.59 11.98 -5.00
C ASP A 109 3.25 11.49 -4.46
N ILE A 110 2.98 10.17 -4.51
CA ILE A 110 1.78 9.56 -3.94
C ILE A 110 1.69 9.83 -2.44
N LEU A 111 2.78 9.56 -1.70
CA LEU A 111 2.83 9.76 -0.25
C LEU A 111 2.72 11.23 0.15
N SER A 112 3.26 12.14 -0.66
CA SER A 112 3.11 13.59 -0.42
C SER A 112 1.65 14.01 -0.38
N VAL A 113 0.81 13.46 -1.26
CA VAL A 113 -0.64 13.70 -1.25
C VAL A 113 -1.27 13.14 0.01
N LEU A 114 -0.98 11.87 0.37
CA LEU A 114 -1.53 11.20 1.55
C LEU A 114 -1.13 11.91 2.85
N HIS A 115 0.15 12.27 2.98
CA HIS A 115 0.68 12.95 4.17
C HIS A 115 0.21 14.40 4.30
N SER A 116 -0.21 15.04 3.18
CA SER A 116 -0.76 16.41 3.18
C SER A 116 -2.25 16.45 3.54
N CYS A 117 -2.91 15.31 3.68
CA CYS A 117 -4.30 15.24 4.14
C CYS A 117 -4.45 15.79 5.56
N THR A 118 -5.66 16.17 5.91
CA THR A 118 -5.99 16.61 7.27
C THR A 118 -7.14 15.76 7.83
N PRO A 119 -6.85 14.83 8.75
CA PRO A 119 -5.51 14.46 9.26
C PRO A 119 -4.68 13.68 8.23
N PRO A 120 -3.33 13.65 8.36
CA PRO A 120 -2.46 12.88 7.49
C PRO A 120 -2.81 11.39 7.46
N ILE A 121 -2.71 10.77 6.28
CA ILE A 121 -2.89 9.33 6.09
C ILE A 121 -1.51 8.70 5.97
N ILE A 122 -1.20 7.75 6.86
CA ILE A 122 0.06 7.01 6.91
C ILE A 122 -0.20 5.60 6.38
N HIS A 123 0.58 5.13 5.41
CA HIS A 123 0.36 3.83 4.76
C HIS A 123 0.77 2.64 5.63
N ARG A 124 1.95 2.69 6.27
CA ARG A 124 2.51 1.73 7.24
C ARG A 124 2.87 0.32 6.73
N ASP A 125 2.63 0.01 5.47
CA ASP A 125 2.99 -1.30 4.87
C ASP A 125 3.56 -1.16 3.45
N ILE A 126 4.47 -0.20 3.26
CA ILE A 126 5.17 -0.01 1.98
C ILE A 126 6.18 -1.14 1.80
N LYS A 127 6.00 -1.95 0.76
CA LYS A 127 6.86 -3.10 0.42
C LYS A 127 6.70 -3.48 -1.05
N THR A 128 7.61 -4.29 -1.56
CA THR A 128 7.62 -4.69 -2.99
C THR A 128 6.33 -5.38 -3.46
N SER A 129 5.64 -6.14 -2.59
CA SER A 129 4.38 -6.80 -2.96
C SER A 129 3.17 -5.86 -2.99
N ASN A 130 3.26 -4.68 -2.37
CA ASN A 130 2.19 -3.69 -2.32
C ASN A 130 2.37 -2.57 -3.35
N ILE A 131 3.27 -2.76 -4.32
CA ILE A 131 3.52 -1.81 -5.40
C ILE A 131 3.42 -2.57 -6.71
N ILE A 132 2.54 -2.09 -7.59
CA ILE A 132 2.37 -2.62 -8.95
C ILE A 132 3.02 -1.67 -9.94
N ILE A 133 3.76 -2.22 -10.89
CA ILE A 133 4.25 -1.49 -12.07
C ILE A 133 3.54 -2.01 -13.32
N SER A 134 3.07 -1.08 -14.14
CA SER A 134 2.49 -1.38 -15.45
C SER A 134 3.57 -1.56 -16.52
N SER A 135 3.19 -1.97 -17.72
CA SER A 135 4.11 -2.15 -18.86
C SER A 135 4.82 -0.86 -19.29
N ASP A 136 4.24 0.29 -18.99
CA ASP A 136 4.80 1.64 -19.24
C ASP A 136 5.44 2.25 -17.97
N MET A 137 5.79 1.40 -17.01
CA MET A 137 6.48 1.75 -15.75
C MET A 137 5.72 2.70 -14.83
N GLN A 138 4.38 2.80 -14.97
CA GLN A 138 3.57 3.53 -14.03
C GLN A 138 3.50 2.79 -12.69
N VAL A 139 3.71 3.52 -11.61
CA VAL A 139 3.73 2.99 -10.24
C VAL A 139 2.38 3.18 -9.58
N THR A 140 1.84 2.11 -9.01
CA THR A 140 0.62 2.15 -8.20
C THR A 140 0.88 1.52 -6.83
N LEU A 141 0.62 2.28 -5.78
CA LEU A 141 0.68 1.81 -4.39
C LEU A 141 -0.68 1.22 -4.00
N ILE A 142 -0.69 -0.04 -3.60
CA ILE A 142 -1.89 -0.79 -3.24
C ILE A 142 -1.89 -1.20 -1.77
N ASP A 143 -3.05 -1.64 -1.29
CA ASP A 143 -3.26 -2.26 0.03
C ASP A 143 -3.12 -1.32 1.24
N PHE A 144 -4.21 -0.61 1.50
CA PHE A 144 -4.35 0.34 2.62
C PHE A 144 -4.86 -0.31 3.92
N ASN A 145 -4.78 -1.65 4.06
CA ASN A 145 -5.32 -2.35 5.24
C ASN A 145 -4.59 -1.98 6.55
N ALA A 146 -3.29 -1.70 6.46
CA ALA A 146 -2.48 -1.27 7.59
C ALA A 146 -2.52 0.25 7.82
N SER A 147 -3.10 1.01 6.90
CA SER A 147 -3.06 2.47 6.92
C SER A 147 -3.93 3.05 8.03
N LYS A 148 -3.57 4.26 8.47
CA LYS A 148 -4.33 5.00 9.47
C LYS A 148 -4.32 6.49 9.20
N LYS A 149 -5.31 7.20 9.75
CA LYS A 149 -5.26 8.65 9.92
C LYS A 149 -4.42 8.98 11.17
N PHE A 150 -3.49 9.94 11.05
CA PHE A 150 -2.70 10.41 12.18
C PHE A 150 -3.60 11.10 13.22
N ASP A 151 -3.43 10.76 14.50
CA ASP A 151 -4.20 11.34 15.60
C ASP A 151 -3.25 11.97 16.62
N SER A 152 -3.16 13.29 16.61
CA SER A 152 -2.28 14.06 17.51
C SER A 152 -2.58 13.88 19.00
N GLY A 153 -3.75 13.32 19.35
CA GLY A 153 -4.15 13.01 20.74
C GLY A 153 -3.65 11.67 21.26
N LYS A 154 -3.02 10.84 20.40
CA LYS A 154 -2.49 9.52 20.76
C LYS A 154 -0.97 9.50 20.76
N ASN A 155 -0.39 8.79 21.71
CA ASN A 155 1.08 8.60 21.79
C ASN A 155 1.55 7.26 21.22
N TYR A 156 0.64 6.30 21.04
CA TYR A 156 0.96 4.94 20.60
C TYR A 156 -0.06 4.42 19.59
N ASP A 157 0.37 3.53 18.70
CA ASP A 157 -0.52 2.80 17.84
C ASP A 157 -1.26 1.71 18.63
N THR A 158 -2.56 1.57 18.37
CA THR A 158 -3.40 0.58 19.05
C THR A 158 -3.22 -0.84 18.52
N CYS A 159 -2.60 -0.98 17.35
CA CYS A 159 -2.39 -2.25 16.67
C CYS A 159 -1.03 -2.27 16.01
N LEU A 160 -0.25 -3.32 16.25
CA LEU A 160 0.99 -3.58 15.52
C LEU A 160 0.62 -4.07 14.12
N MET A 161 0.88 -3.28 13.10
CA MET A 161 0.55 -3.59 11.70
C MET A 161 1.75 -3.27 10.81
N GLY A 162 1.82 -3.99 9.68
CA GLY A 162 2.90 -3.87 8.72
C GLY A 162 3.74 -5.14 8.62
N THR A 163 4.73 -5.12 7.74
CA THR A 163 5.63 -6.25 7.47
C THR A 163 6.95 -6.01 8.20
N ALA A 164 7.31 -6.89 9.14
CA ALA A 164 8.40 -6.68 10.11
C ALA A 164 9.74 -6.27 9.48
N GLU A 165 10.09 -6.80 8.31
CA GLU A 165 11.35 -6.49 7.63
C GLU A 165 11.40 -5.07 7.04
N TYR A 166 10.25 -4.44 6.80
CA TYR A 166 10.11 -3.08 6.29
C TYR A 166 9.71 -2.08 7.37
N ALA A 167 9.24 -2.58 8.52
CA ALA A 167 8.63 -1.77 9.55
C ALA A 167 9.64 -0.85 10.24
N ALA A 168 9.27 0.41 10.41
CA ALA A 168 10.01 1.37 11.19
C ALA A 168 9.97 1.02 12.70
N PRO A 169 10.97 1.45 13.49
CA PRO A 169 11.07 1.11 14.91
C PRO A 169 9.80 1.41 15.72
N GLU A 170 9.15 2.53 15.44
CA GLU A 170 7.91 2.93 16.12
C GLU A 170 6.74 1.97 15.89
N GLN A 171 6.71 1.24 14.76
CA GLN A 171 5.67 0.25 14.47
C GLN A 171 5.70 -0.97 15.39
N PHE A 172 6.78 -1.15 16.15
CA PHE A 172 6.87 -2.19 17.19
C PHE A 172 6.28 -1.76 18.53
N GLY A 173 5.51 -0.67 18.58
CA GLY A 173 4.76 -0.23 19.77
C GLY A 173 5.50 0.78 20.66
N PHE A 174 6.59 1.36 20.20
CA PHE A 174 7.36 2.34 20.97
C PHE A 174 6.78 3.75 20.89
N SER A 175 6.11 4.08 19.78
CA SER A 175 5.44 5.37 19.57
C SER A 175 4.36 5.27 18.49
N GLN A 176 3.73 6.39 18.18
CA GLN A 176 2.74 6.45 17.11
C GLN A 176 3.45 6.58 15.74
N SER A 177 2.99 5.81 14.74
CA SER A 177 3.42 5.99 13.35
C SER A 177 3.00 7.35 12.80
N ASP A 178 3.91 8.04 12.13
CA ASP A 178 3.69 9.25 11.37
C ASP A 178 4.28 9.15 9.95
N ALA A 179 4.36 10.26 9.21
CA ALA A 179 4.90 10.27 7.84
C ALA A 179 6.32 9.67 7.73
N ARG A 180 7.14 9.74 8.78
CA ARG A 180 8.50 9.19 8.81
C ARG A 180 8.50 7.67 8.76
N THR A 181 7.44 7.01 9.25
CA THR A 181 7.22 5.56 9.14
C THR A 181 7.27 5.11 7.67
N ASP A 182 6.57 5.82 6.78
CA ASP A 182 6.57 5.52 5.35
C ASP A 182 7.92 5.85 4.70
N ILE A 183 8.60 6.92 5.13
CA ILE A 183 9.95 7.28 4.66
C ILE A 183 10.98 6.20 5.03
N TYR A 184 10.89 5.62 6.22
CA TYR A 184 11.74 4.49 6.62
C TYR A 184 11.56 3.31 5.67
N ALA A 185 10.31 2.91 5.41
CA ALA A 185 9.99 1.82 4.48
C ALA A 185 10.46 2.10 3.05
N LEU A 186 10.37 3.36 2.55
CA LEU A 186 10.94 3.77 1.27
C LEU A 186 12.46 3.61 1.22
N GLY A 187 13.16 3.87 2.31
CA GLY A 187 14.62 3.65 2.41
C GLY A 187 14.97 2.17 2.25
N ILE A 188 14.26 1.28 2.95
CA ILE A 188 14.41 -0.17 2.79
C ILE A 188 14.10 -0.59 1.35
N LEU A 189 13.00 -0.10 0.79
CA LEU A 189 12.57 -0.41 -0.56
C LEU A 189 13.59 0.02 -1.61
N LEU A 190 14.15 1.24 -1.52
CA LEU A 190 15.20 1.72 -2.44
C LEU A 190 16.38 0.76 -2.48
N ASN A 191 16.84 0.28 -1.32
CA ASN A 191 17.92 -0.69 -1.27
C ASN A 191 17.56 -2.00 -1.98
N ILE A 192 16.35 -2.53 -1.73
CA ILE A 192 15.89 -3.77 -2.36
C ILE A 192 15.76 -3.61 -3.88
N LEU A 193 15.26 -2.48 -4.35
CA LEU A 193 15.16 -2.21 -5.79
C LEU A 193 16.54 -2.27 -6.46
N ILE A 194 17.60 -1.77 -5.82
CA ILE A 194 18.97 -1.70 -6.39
C ILE A 194 19.74 -3.00 -6.20
N THR A 195 19.57 -3.70 -5.07
CA THR A 195 20.43 -4.84 -4.70
C THR A 195 19.72 -6.19 -4.71
N GLY A 196 18.40 -6.20 -4.69
CA GLY A 196 17.58 -7.39 -4.46
C GLY A 196 17.58 -7.87 -3.00
N CYS A 197 18.27 -7.17 -2.08
CA CYS A 197 18.51 -7.57 -0.71
C CYS A 197 18.05 -6.49 0.29
N PHE A 198 17.79 -6.89 1.53
CA PHE A 198 17.58 -5.94 2.62
C PHE A 198 18.87 -5.20 2.97
N PRO A 199 18.82 -3.93 3.45
CA PRO A 199 20.02 -3.15 3.81
C PRO A 199 20.91 -3.80 4.87
N LYS A 200 20.34 -4.62 5.75
CA LYS A 200 21.06 -5.38 6.79
C LYS A 200 21.97 -6.47 6.20
N ASP A 201 21.63 -6.99 5.00
CA ASP A 201 22.37 -8.06 4.33
C ASP A 201 23.35 -7.49 3.29
N VAL A 202 22.85 -6.59 2.44
CA VAL A 202 23.65 -5.90 1.40
C VAL A 202 23.17 -4.46 1.28
N LEU A 203 24.03 -3.51 1.62
CA LEU A 203 23.74 -2.08 1.39
C LEU A 203 24.19 -1.68 -0.02
N CYS A 204 23.33 -0.98 -0.75
CA CYS A 204 23.68 -0.40 -2.05
C CYS A 204 24.84 0.61 -1.91
N SER A 205 25.43 1.07 -3.01
CA SER A 205 26.59 1.95 -2.99
C SER A 205 26.26 3.39 -3.46
N GLY A 206 27.22 4.29 -3.32
CA GLY A 206 27.16 5.65 -3.87
C GLY A 206 26.14 6.57 -3.17
N SER A 207 25.46 7.39 -3.95
CA SER A 207 24.47 8.35 -3.43
C SER A 207 23.25 7.67 -2.82
N ALA A 208 22.81 6.55 -3.40
CA ALA A 208 21.67 5.78 -2.91
C ALA A 208 21.91 5.25 -1.49
N ALA A 209 23.13 4.76 -1.17
CA ALA A 209 23.46 4.30 0.18
C ALA A 209 23.26 5.41 1.23
N ARG A 210 23.63 6.65 0.89
CA ARG A 210 23.43 7.80 1.81
C ARG A 210 21.96 8.08 2.06
N VAL A 211 21.12 7.97 1.02
CA VAL A 211 19.67 8.12 1.16
C VAL A 211 19.09 7.01 2.03
N VAL A 212 19.42 5.75 1.72
CA VAL A 212 18.98 4.59 2.52
C VAL A 212 19.34 4.78 3.98
N THR A 213 20.64 5.06 4.28
CA THR A 213 21.11 5.25 5.66
C THR A 213 20.38 6.40 6.37
N LYS A 214 20.06 7.49 5.66
CA LYS A 214 19.34 8.62 6.26
C LYS A 214 17.87 8.28 6.54
N CYS A 215 17.21 7.59 5.63
CA CYS A 215 15.80 7.18 5.78
C CYS A 215 15.61 6.14 6.88
N THR A 216 16.61 5.27 7.13
CA THR A 216 16.51 4.13 8.06
C THR A 216 17.16 4.40 9.42
N GLN A 217 17.28 5.66 9.84
CA GLN A 217 17.75 6.00 11.18
C GLN A 217 16.73 5.59 12.24
N MET A 218 17.23 5.18 13.41
CA MET A 218 16.39 4.76 14.54
C MET A 218 15.67 5.93 15.21
N ASP A 219 16.23 7.14 15.11
CA ASP A 219 15.69 8.39 15.62
C ASP A 219 15.75 9.42 14.47
N PRO A 220 14.66 9.55 13.71
CA PRO A 220 14.58 10.38 12.51
C PRO A 220 14.44 11.88 12.80
#